data_fd6125f10b51d6c2de1aac73f3d9f01f
#
_entry.id   fd6125f10b51d6c2de1aac73f3d9f01f
#
_cell.length_a   1.000
_cell.length_b   1.000
_cell.length_c   1.000
_cell.angle_alpha   90.00
_cell.angle_beta   90.00
_cell.angle_gamma   90.00
#
_symmetry.space_group_name_H-M   'P 1'
#
loop_
_entity.id
_entity.type
_entity.pdbx_description
1 polymer ?
#
loop_
_entity_poly.entity_id
_entity_poly.type
_entity_poly.pdbx_seq_one_letter_code
_entity_poly.pdbx_strand_id
1 'polypeptide(L)'
;MTLQEKLGKAVIQLRKQRGLAQEKFANDAEIDRRYMSDIENGKRNISIDVIERLANCLGISVSELFSVAENIESHRTIDNLKEWLCDRDYEETVVLENPDFLSAIVGVSDDGRLIYDYERMVEHLIVTDGMDYEEACEFIDYNTIGALPYMGEKRPIILTKIEE
;
A
#
# COMPACT_ATOMS: atom_id res chain seq x y z
N MET A 1 11.37 9.65 -3.73
CA MET A 1 10.63 10.60 -2.83
C MET A 1 11.37 10.80 -1.52
N THR A 2 11.37 12.01 -0.97
CA THR A 2 11.91 12.29 0.37
C THR A 2 10.96 11.79 1.46
N LEU A 3 11.43 11.61 2.70
CA LEU A 3 10.58 11.20 3.82
C LEU A 3 9.46 12.23 4.08
N GLN A 4 9.74 13.52 3.89
CA GLN A 4 8.74 14.59 4.01
C GLN A 4 7.61 14.44 2.98
N GLU A 5 7.96 14.13 1.73
CA GLU A 5 6.97 13.90 0.66
C GLU A 5 6.13 12.65 0.94
N LYS A 6 6.75 11.57 1.42
CA LYS A 6 6.05 10.34 1.83
C LYS A 6 5.07 10.62 2.97
N LEU A 7 5.54 11.31 4.00
CA LEU A 7 4.73 11.65 5.17
C LEU A 7 3.56 12.58 4.80
N GLY A 8 3.79 13.57 3.95
CA GLY A 8 2.74 14.45 3.45
C GLY A 8 1.64 13.69 2.69
N LYS A 9 2.02 12.75 1.83
CA LYS A 9 1.07 11.89 1.12
C LYS A 9 0.32 10.93 2.05
N ALA A 10 0.98 10.37 3.08
CA ALA A 10 0.33 9.56 4.10
C ALA A 10 -0.77 10.32 4.83
N VAL A 11 -0.47 11.56 5.23
CA VAL A 11 -1.44 12.46 5.87
C VAL A 11 -2.64 12.70 4.96
N ILE A 12 -2.41 13.02 3.67
CA ILE A 12 -3.50 13.21 2.69
C ILE A 12 -4.38 11.96 2.58
N GLN A 13 -3.76 10.79 2.43
CA GLN A 13 -4.46 9.53 2.27
C GLN A 13 -5.33 9.23 3.49
N LEU A 14 -4.72 9.25 4.68
CA LEU A 14 -5.40 8.91 5.94
C LEU A 14 -6.54 9.89 6.28
N ARG A 15 -6.36 11.20 6.04
CA ARG A 15 -7.44 12.15 6.28
C ARG A 15 -8.59 11.99 5.27
N LYS A 16 -8.28 11.70 3.99
CA LYS A 16 -9.30 11.44 2.95
C LYS A 16 -10.11 10.16 3.26
N GLN A 17 -9.46 9.10 3.72
CA GLN A 17 -10.13 7.87 4.15
C GLN A 17 -11.14 8.14 5.28
N ARG A 18 -10.87 9.15 6.12
CA ARG A 18 -11.78 9.60 7.21
C ARG A 18 -12.79 10.66 6.77
N GLY A 19 -12.84 11.02 5.48
CA GLY A 19 -13.73 12.05 4.95
C GLY A 19 -13.43 13.46 5.45
N LEU A 20 -12.20 13.72 5.95
CA LEU A 20 -11.81 15.01 6.52
C LEU A 20 -11.31 15.96 5.42
N ALA A 21 -11.92 17.14 5.31
CA ALA A 21 -11.38 18.24 4.51
C ALA A 21 -10.06 18.77 5.13
N GLN A 22 -9.11 19.24 4.30
CA GLN A 22 -7.82 19.75 4.76
C GLN A 22 -7.96 20.82 5.85
N GLU A 23 -8.88 21.77 5.66
CA GLU A 23 -9.10 22.89 6.58
C GLU A 23 -9.60 22.41 7.95
N LYS A 24 -10.59 21.49 7.94
CA LYS A 24 -11.09 20.88 9.17
C LYS A 24 -9.98 20.12 9.90
N PHE A 25 -9.22 19.31 9.17
CA PHE A 25 -8.12 18.52 9.75
C PHE A 25 -7.01 19.42 10.33
N ALA A 26 -6.67 20.52 9.63
CA ALA A 26 -5.71 21.51 10.12
C ALA A 26 -6.18 22.14 11.43
N ASN A 27 -7.46 22.52 11.53
CA ASN A 27 -8.05 23.09 12.75
C ASN A 27 -8.07 22.07 13.89
N ASP A 28 -8.47 20.84 13.63
CA ASP A 28 -8.53 19.77 14.64
C ASP A 28 -7.11 19.43 15.18
N ALA A 29 -6.08 19.52 14.32
CA ALA A 29 -4.68 19.33 14.71
C ALA A 29 -4.01 20.58 15.28
N GLU A 30 -4.74 21.71 15.43
CA GLU A 30 -4.21 23.01 15.85
C GLU A 30 -3.01 23.47 14.99
N ILE A 31 -3.11 23.26 13.67
CA ILE A 31 -2.09 23.59 12.68
C ILE A 31 -2.66 24.66 11.74
N ASP A 32 -1.86 25.72 11.46
CA ASP A 32 -2.23 26.69 10.44
C ASP A 32 -2.46 26.04 9.07
N ARG A 33 -3.52 26.50 8.38
CA ARG A 33 -3.93 25.95 7.08
C ARG A 33 -2.81 25.95 6.04
N ARG A 34 -2.03 27.03 5.98
CA ARG A 34 -0.92 27.15 5.03
C ARG A 34 0.21 26.19 5.38
N TYR A 35 0.48 26.04 6.67
CA TYR A 35 1.48 25.09 7.15
C TYR A 35 1.02 23.65 6.89
N MET A 36 -0.26 23.32 7.09
CA MET A 36 -0.82 22.02 6.72
C MET A 36 -0.66 21.73 5.23
N SER A 37 -0.94 22.71 4.37
CA SER A 37 -0.72 22.57 2.92
C SER A 37 0.75 22.30 2.58
N ASP A 38 1.68 23.00 3.24
CA ASP A 38 3.11 22.77 3.06
C ASP A 38 3.55 21.38 3.54
N ILE A 39 2.96 20.86 4.64
CA ILE A 39 3.18 19.51 5.14
C ILE A 39 2.72 18.48 4.11
N GLU A 40 1.48 18.58 3.64
CA GLU A 40 0.88 17.65 2.66
C GLU A 40 1.65 17.64 1.33
N ASN A 41 2.29 18.76 0.97
CA ASN A 41 3.13 18.86 -0.23
C ASN A 41 4.61 18.49 0.00
N GLY A 42 4.99 18.04 1.20
CA GLY A 42 6.36 17.67 1.52
C GLY A 42 7.37 18.82 1.51
N LYS A 43 6.91 20.08 1.62
CA LYS A 43 7.74 21.29 1.52
C LYS A 43 8.38 21.72 2.83
N ARG A 44 8.10 21.03 3.94
CA ARG A 44 8.53 21.42 5.28
C ARG A 44 9.16 20.26 6.06
N ASN A 45 10.16 20.57 6.83
CA ASN A 45 10.58 19.72 7.93
C ASN A 45 9.57 19.84 9.05
N ILE A 46 9.00 18.71 9.47
CA ILE A 46 7.96 18.63 10.47
C ILE A 46 8.62 18.27 11.80
N SER A 47 8.28 19.00 12.87
CA SER A 47 8.74 18.64 14.21
C SER A 47 8.02 17.39 14.72
N ILE A 48 8.64 16.69 15.68
CA ILE A 48 8.05 15.50 16.32
C ILE A 48 6.70 15.84 16.96
N ASP A 49 6.59 17.01 17.60
CA ASP A 49 5.33 17.47 18.22
C ASP A 49 4.20 17.63 17.20
N VAL A 50 4.51 18.10 15.99
CA VAL A 50 3.53 18.20 14.90
C VAL A 50 3.14 16.81 14.38
N ILE A 51 4.10 15.90 14.24
CA ILE A 51 3.83 14.51 13.82
C ILE A 51 2.89 13.82 14.83
N GLU A 52 3.15 14.00 16.14
CA GLU A 52 2.30 13.45 17.20
C GLU A 52 0.87 14.02 17.15
N ARG A 53 0.72 15.34 16.96
CA ARG A 53 -0.61 15.96 16.79
C ARG A 53 -1.37 15.43 15.58
N LEU A 54 -0.69 15.26 14.45
CA LEU A 54 -1.27 14.69 13.24
C LEU A 54 -1.74 13.25 13.46
N ALA A 55 -0.90 12.41 14.08
CA ALA A 55 -1.23 11.03 14.40
C ALA A 55 -2.42 10.94 15.37
N ASN A 56 -2.43 11.76 16.43
CA ASN A 56 -3.53 11.82 17.39
C ASN A 56 -4.85 12.24 16.73
N CYS A 57 -4.85 13.25 15.85
CA CYS A 57 -6.03 13.67 15.11
C CYS A 57 -6.52 12.60 14.13
N LEU A 58 -5.63 11.79 13.63
CA LEU A 58 -5.95 10.63 12.80
C LEU A 58 -6.37 9.40 13.63
N GLY A 59 -6.25 9.43 14.96
CA GLY A 59 -6.58 8.30 15.82
C GLY A 59 -5.67 7.09 15.63
N ILE A 60 -4.40 7.32 15.26
CA ILE A 60 -3.39 6.29 15.05
C ILE A 60 -2.11 6.59 15.83
N SER A 61 -1.25 5.62 15.98
CA SER A 61 0.09 5.83 16.54
C SER A 61 1.01 6.52 15.54
N VAL A 62 2.07 7.17 16.03
CA VAL A 62 3.13 7.74 15.19
C VAL A 62 3.80 6.65 14.36
N SER A 63 3.97 5.46 14.92
CA SER A 63 4.50 4.28 14.21
C SER A 63 3.65 3.89 13.01
N GLU A 64 2.32 3.85 13.17
CA GLU A 64 1.40 3.57 12.06
C GLU A 64 1.45 4.65 10.98
N LEU A 65 1.54 5.94 11.37
CA LEU A 65 1.67 7.03 10.40
C LEU A 65 2.95 6.89 9.56
N PHE A 66 4.08 6.52 10.19
CA PHE A 66 5.33 6.26 9.45
C PHE A 66 5.25 4.99 8.61
N SER A 67 4.61 3.93 9.08
CA SER A 67 4.38 2.72 8.29
C SER A 67 3.61 3.02 7.01
N VAL A 68 2.55 3.82 7.10
CA VAL A 68 1.82 4.28 5.92
C VAL A 68 2.70 5.13 5.02
N ALA A 69 3.53 6.04 5.58
CA ALA A 69 4.43 6.88 4.81
C ALA A 69 5.51 6.07 4.06
N GLU A 70 6.07 5.05 4.68
CA GLU A 70 7.04 4.15 4.05
C GLU A 70 6.40 3.32 2.93
N ASN A 71 5.16 2.90 3.12
CA ASN A 71 4.40 2.17 2.12
C ASN A 71 3.89 3.06 0.97
N ILE A 72 3.95 4.39 1.06
CA ILE A 72 3.52 5.30 -0.02
C ILE A 72 4.32 5.14 -1.32
N GLU A 73 5.57 4.72 -1.28
CA GLU A 73 6.31 4.35 -2.51
C GLU A 73 5.89 2.98 -3.04
N SER A 74 5.31 2.14 -2.21
CA SER A 74 4.69 0.88 -2.62
C SER A 74 3.25 1.03 -3.13
N HIS A 75 2.66 2.25 -3.16
CA HIS A 75 1.53 2.52 -4.02
C HIS A 75 1.97 2.51 -5.49
N ARG A 76 2.45 1.35 -5.92
CA ARG A 76 2.25 0.92 -7.29
C ARG A 76 0.73 0.87 -7.44
N THR A 77 0.16 1.86 -8.11
CA THR A 77 -1.19 1.64 -8.63
C THR A 77 -1.07 0.55 -9.67
N ILE A 78 -2.12 -0.23 -9.87
CA ILE A 78 -2.17 -1.25 -10.94
C ILE A 78 -1.78 -0.62 -12.28
N ASP A 79 -2.22 0.60 -12.54
CA ASP A 79 -1.89 1.34 -13.76
C ASP A 79 -0.39 1.63 -13.89
N ASN A 80 0.27 2.12 -12.83
CA ASN A 80 1.71 2.35 -12.83
C ASN A 80 2.53 1.06 -12.96
N LEU A 81 2.02 -0.04 -12.40
CA LEU A 81 2.63 -1.35 -12.57
C LEU A 81 2.50 -1.85 -14.01
N LYS A 82 1.33 -1.71 -14.61
CA LYS A 82 1.08 -2.09 -16.01
C LYS A 82 1.93 -1.26 -16.98
N GLU A 83 2.04 0.05 -16.76
CA GLU A 83 2.93 0.93 -17.52
C GLU A 83 4.40 0.46 -17.41
N TRP A 84 4.86 0.17 -16.17
CA TRP A 84 6.21 -0.33 -15.93
C TRP A 84 6.48 -1.71 -16.61
N LEU A 85 5.48 -2.59 -16.64
CA LEU A 85 5.56 -3.89 -17.34
C LEU A 85 5.60 -3.70 -18.85
N CYS A 86 4.77 -2.81 -19.40
CA CYS A 86 4.71 -2.48 -20.83
C CYS A 86 6.06 -1.93 -21.32
N ASP A 87 6.69 -1.03 -20.60
CA ASP A 87 8.01 -0.45 -20.92
C ASP A 87 9.14 -1.51 -21.02
N ARG A 88 8.89 -2.74 -20.54
CA ARG A 88 9.85 -3.85 -20.50
C ARG A 88 9.44 -5.06 -21.31
N ASP A 89 8.51 -4.89 -22.24
CA ASP A 89 7.96 -5.96 -23.09
C ASP A 89 7.27 -7.11 -22.30
N TYR A 90 6.72 -6.79 -21.10
CA TYR A 90 5.97 -7.71 -20.25
C TYR A 90 4.45 -7.46 -20.31
N GLU A 91 3.92 -7.08 -21.49
CA GLU A 91 2.51 -6.68 -21.67
C GLU A 91 1.50 -7.78 -21.33
N GLU A 92 1.88 -9.06 -21.54
CA GLU A 92 1.01 -10.21 -21.27
C GLU A 92 1.01 -10.69 -19.81
N THR A 93 1.74 -9.99 -18.94
CA THR A 93 1.85 -10.36 -17.53
C THR A 93 0.51 -10.24 -16.82
N VAL A 94 0.11 -11.30 -16.13
CA VAL A 94 -1.12 -11.31 -15.33
C VAL A 94 -0.88 -10.61 -14.00
N VAL A 95 -1.67 -9.57 -13.73
CA VAL A 95 -1.69 -8.83 -12.47
C VAL A 95 -2.92 -9.27 -11.67
N LEU A 96 -2.76 -9.58 -10.38
CA LEU A 96 -3.88 -9.83 -9.48
C LEU A 96 -4.50 -8.48 -9.08
N GLU A 97 -5.71 -8.22 -9.56
CA GLU A 97 -6.36 -6.91 -9.41
C GLU A 97 -7.47 -6.90 -8.35
N ASN A 98 -8.03 -8.07 -8.04
CA ASN A 98 -9.14 -8.18 -7.09
C ASN A 98 -9.09 -9.51 -6.32
N PRO A 99 -8.63 -9.52 -5.07
CA PRO A 99 -8.05 -8.37 -4.33
C PRO A 99 -6.79 -7.81 -4.97
N ASP A 100 -6.50 -6.54 -4.66
CA ASP A 100 -5.28 -5.85 -5.09
C ASP A 100 -4.10 -6.27 -4.19
N PHE A 101 -3.32 -7.23 -4.62
CA PHE A 101 -2.14 -7.71 -3.90
C PHE A 101 -0.83 -6.99 -4.28
N LEU A 102 -0.88 -5.73 -4.69
CA LEU A 102 0.31 -4.97 -5.10
C LEU A 102 1.39 -4.90 -4.01
N SER A 103 0.99 -4.83 -2.74
CA SER A 103 1.90 -4.84 -1.59
C SER A 103 2.66 -6.16 -1.42
N ALA A 104 2.10 -7.25 -1.92
CA ALA A 104 2.69 -8.59 -1.84
C ALA A 104 3.65 -8.89 -3.00
N ILE A 105 3.76 -8.04 -4.02
CA ILE A 105 4.67 -8.25 -5.15
C ILE A 105 6.11 -8.07 -4.68
N VAL A 106 6.92 -9.12 -4.86
CA VAL A 106 8.34 -9.13 -4.50
C VAL A 106 9.27 -9.07 -5.71
N GLY A 107 8.77 -9.35 -6.91
CA GLY A 107 9.59 -9.28 -8.12
C GLY A 107 8.86 -9.71 -9.39
N VAL A 108 9.65 -9.81 -10.45
CA VAL A 108 9.27 -10.35 -11.77
C VAL A 108 10.30 -11.40 -12.15
N SER A 109 9.82 -12.53 -12.66
CA SER A 109 10.69 -13.59 -13.21
C SER A 109 11.27 -13.17 -14.57
N ASP A 110 12.28 -13.88 -15.04
CA ASP A 110 12.94 -13.67 -16.33
C ASP A 110 12.00 -13.85 -17.53
N ASP A 111 10.96 -14.66 -17.36
CA ASP A 111 9.89 -14.87 -18.35
C ASP A 111 8.72 -13.88 -18.20
N GLY A 112 8.84 -12.87 -17.34
CA GLY A 112 7.88 -11.77 -17.20
C GLY A 112 6.68 -12.06 -16.30
N ARG A 113 6.72 -13.09 -15.45
CA ARG A 113 5.63 -13.36 -14.50
C ARG A 113 5.86 -12.62 -13.19
N LEU A 114 4.80 -12.01 -12.64
CA LEU A 114 4.85 -11.41 -11.30
C LEU A 114 5.02 -12.47 -10.22
N ILE A 115 5.84 -12.14 -9.23
CA ILE A 115 6.12 -12.99 -8.07
C ILE A 115 5.51 -12.34 -6.85
N TYR A 116 4.59 -13.04 -6.19
CA TYR A 116 3.90 -12.62 -4.98
C TYR A 116 4.39 -13.44 -3.79
N ASP A 117 4.56 -12.79 -2.64
CA ASP A 117 4.84 -13.45 -1.36
C ASP A 117 3.52 -13.81 -0.69
N TYR A 118 3.31 -15.10 -0.39
CA TYR A 118 2.07 -15.62 0.19
C TYR A 118 1.73 -14.96 1.54
N GLU A 119 2.71 -14.85 2.44
CA GLU A 119 2.47 -14.25 3.76
C GLU A 119 2.05 -12.78 3.66
N ARG A 120 2.63 -12.02 2.74
CA ARG A 120 2.22 -10.64 2.49
C ARG A 120 0.81 -10.55 1.88
N MET A 121 0.38 -11.55 1.12
CA MET A 121 -1.00 -11.61 0.63
C MET A 121 -1.96 -11.85 1.79
N VAL A 122 -1.62 -12.76 2.71
CA VAL A 122 -2.38 -13.01 3.94
C VAL A 122 -2.46 -11.74 4.80
N GLU A 123 -1.31 -11.10 5.08
CA GLU A 123 -1.26 -9.84 5.83
C GLU A 123 -2.13 -8.74 5.19
N HIS A 124 -2.13 -8.67 3.86
CA HIS A 124 -2.96 -7.72 3.12
C HIS A 124 -4.45 -7.92 3.44
N LEU A 125 -4.98 -9.14 3.35
CA LEU A 125 -6.40 -9.44 3.63
C LEU A 125 -6.77 -9.22 5.10
N ILE A 126 -5.87 -9.55 6.02
CA ILE A 126 -6.08 -9.27 7.44
C ILE A 126 -6.26 -7.76 7.68
N VAL A 127 -5.41 -6.94 7.05
CA VAL A 127 -5.42 -5.48 7.24
C VAL A 127 -6.55 -4.78 6.49
N THR A 128 -6.85 -5.21 5.25
CA THR A 128 -7.82 -4.51 4.37
C THR A 128 -9.24 -5.00 4.57
N ASP A 129 -9.42 -6.31 4.73
CA ASP A 129 -10.74 -6.95 4.75
C ASP A 129 -11.14 -7.41 6.16
N GLY A 130 -10.21 -7.32 7.14
CA GLY A 130 -10.47 -7.67 8.53
C GLY A 130 -10.62 -9.18 8.77
N MET A 131 -10.11 -10.01 7.85
CA MET A 131 -10.11 -11.46 7.97
C MET A 131 -9.17 -11.90 9.11
N ASP A 132 -9.46 -13.04 9.72
CA ASP A 132 -8.44 -13.71 10.53
C ASP A 132 -7.44 -14.46 9.64
N TYR A 133 -6.39 -15.00 10.24
CA TYR A 133 -5.30 -15.66 9.50
C TYR A 133 -5.80 -16.88 8.71
N GLU A 134 -6.65 -17.70 9.31
CA GLU A 134 -7.17 -18.95 8.72
C GLU A 134 -8.12 -18.62 7.55
N GLU A 135 -9.02 -17.64 7.74
CA GLU A 135 -9.92 -17.13 6.69
C GLU A 135 -9.13 -16.56 5.50
N ALA A 136 -8.07 -15.78 5.75
CA ALA A 136 -7.23 -15.20 4.70
C ALA A 136 -6.50 -16.27 3.91
N CYS A 137 -5.96 -17.31 4.58
CA CYS A 137 -5.33 -18.46 3.92
C CYS A 137 -6.31 -19.21 3.04
N GLU A 138 -7.49 -19.57 3.57
CA GLU A 138 -8.54 -20.28 2.81
C GLU A 138 -8.99 -19.45 1.59
N PHE A 139 -9.13 -18.14 1.76
CA PHE A 139 -9.50 -17.23 0.67
C PHE A 139 -8.47 -17.25 -0.46
N ILE A 140 -7.16 -17.14 -0.14
CA ILE A 140 -6.08 -17.13 -1.12
C ILE A 140 -6.00 -18.47 -1.83
N ASP A 141 -6.06 -19.57 -1.08
CA ASP A 141 -5.96 -20.92 -1.64
C ASP A 141 -7.09 -21.21 -2.62
N TYR A 142 -8.32 -20.82 -2.28
CA TYR A 142 -9.48 -21.06 -3.12
C TYR A 142 -9.57 -20.10 -4.29
N ASN A 143 -9.48 -18.78 -4.02
CA ASN A 143 -9.78 -17.75 -5.03
C ASN A 143 -8.57 -17.39 -5.90
N THR A 144 -7.35 -17.50 -5.37
CA THR A 144 -6.14 -17.11 -6.09
C THR A 144 -5.39 -18.33 -6.60
N ILE A 145 -4.94 -19.22 -5.71
CA ILE A 145 -4.13 -20.39 -6.09
C ILE A 145 -4.96 -21.35 -6.93
N GLY A 146 -6.21 -21.59 -6.55
CA GLY A 146 -7.14 -22.43 -7.34
C GLY A 146 -7.43 -21.89 -8.74
N ALA A 147 -7.33 -20.57 -8.95
CA ALA A 147 -7.54 -19.93 -10.24
C ALA A 147 -6.28 -19.86 -11.11
N LEU A 148 -5.07 -20.00 -10.56
CA LEU A 148 -3.81 -19.91 -11.31
C LEU A 148 -3.76 -20.78 -12.58
N PRO A 149 -4.24 -22.04 -12.58
CA PRO A 149 -4.20 -22.88 -13.78
C PRO A 149 -4.97 -22.30 -14.99
N TYR A 150 -5.93 -21.43 -14.73
CA TYR A 150 -6.80 -20.81 -15.74
C TYR A 150 -6.30 -19.44 -16.22
N MET A 151 -5.23 -18.90 -15.64
CA MET A 151 -4.68 -17.58 -15.93
C MET A 151 -3.66 -17.56 -17.10
N GLY A 152 -3.48 -18.68 -17.80
CA GLY A 152 -2.58 -18.78 -18.95
C GLY A 152 -1.11 -18.98 -18.58
N GLU A 153 -0.22 -18.80 -19.57
CA GLU A 153 1.21 -19.07 -19.41
C GLU A 153 1.91 -18.03 -18.53
N LYS A 154 1.46 -16.78 -18.57
CA LYS A 154 2.01 -15.66 -17.78
C LYS A 154 1.37 -15.51 -16.40
N ARG A 155 0.76 -16.60 -15.88
CA ARG A 155 0.17 -16.63 -14.54
C ARG A 155 1.21 -16.25 -13.47
N PRO A 156 0.79 -15.60 -12.39
CA PRO A 156 1.65 -15.26 -11.26
C PRO A 156 2.36 -16.46 -10.63
N ILE A 157 3.49 -16.19 -10.01
CA ILE A 157 4.22 -17.14 -9.16
C ILE A 157 3.93 -16.76 -7.72
N ILE A 158 3.50 -17.71 -6.91
CA ILE A 158 3.30 -17.50 -5.48
C ILE A 158 4.47 -18.15 -4.73
N LEU A 159 5.20 -17.35 -3.95
CA LEU A 159 6.28 -17.80 -3.09
C LEU A 159 5.73 -18.08 -1.70
N THR A 160 5.96 -19.30 -1.23
CA THR A 160 5.75 -19.67 0.17
C THR A 160 7.12 -19.85 0.82
N LYS A 161 7.32 -19.26 2.00
CA LYS A 161 8.56 -19.46 2.76
C LYS A 161 8.65 -20.90 3.26
N ILE A 162 9.82 -21.48 3.13
CA ILE A 162 10.12 -22.78 3.76
C ILE A 162 10.53 -22.45 5.19
N GLU A 163 9.76 -22.91 6.17
CA GLU A 163 10.16 -22.85 7.57
C GLU A 163 11.33 -23.83 7.78
N GLU A 164 12.43 -23.33 8.39
CA GLU A 164 13.56 -24.17 8.81
C GLU A 164 13.30 -24.88 10.13
#